data_68e0bfe5b8cf2c75a085fb4deb220561
#
_entry.id   68e0bfe5b8cf2c75a085fb4deb220561
#
_cell.length_a   1.000
_cell.length_b   1.000
_cell.length_c   1.000
_cell.angle_alpha   90.00
_cell.angle_beta   90.00
_cell.angle_gamma   90.00
#
_symmetry.space_group_name_H-M   'P 1'
#
loop_
_entity.id
_entity.type
_entity.pdbx_description
1 polymer ?
#
loop_
_entity_poly.entity_id
_entity_poly.type
_entity_poly.pdbx_seq_one_letter_code
_entity_poly.pdbx_strand_id
1 'polypeptide(L)'
;MRTVARNNHEAATFIFAGQEFRNPGGSMSGEICPAWQLPTMRRGWMPDDERAAMIEKFSGSVENVLVLYSYDTPQAAVSLATGKAWVTEARYSQTTGRHRSIFESAVRNYSPSQRGYYAAQL
;
A
#
# COMPACT_ATOMS: atom_id res chain seq x y z
N MET A 1 -1.08 -18.56 7.23
CA MET A 1 -1.28 -17.59 6.15
C MET A 1 0.07 -17.10 5.66
N ARG A 2 0.27 -17.06 4.38
CA ARG A 2 1.51 -16.59 3.78
C ARG A 2 1.57 -15.06 3.82
N THR A 3 2.73 -14.50 4.19
CA THR A 3 2.95 -13.05 4.24
C THR A 3 4.17 -12.60 3.45
N VAL A 4 4.90 -13.53 2.79
CA VAL A 4 6.08 -13.21 2.01
C VAL A 4 5.76 -13.28 0.52
N ALA A 5 5.92 -12.15 -0.17
CA ALA A 5 5.79 -12.06 -1.62
C ALA A 5 7.17 -12.30 -2.24
N ARG A 6 7.33 -13.37 -3.00
CA ARG A 6 8.63 -13.80 -3.54
C ARG A 6 9.04 -13.04 -4.80
N ASN A 7 8.09 -12.37 -5.44
CA ASN A 7 8.33 -11.59 -6.65
C ASN A 7 7.25 -10.50 -6.80
N ASN A 8 7.39 -9.66 -7.82
CA ASN A 8 6.48 -8.54 -8.03
C ASN A 8 5.05 -8.98 -8.35
N HIS A 9 4.89 -10.10 -9.04
CA HIS A 9 3.57 -10.65 -9.34
C HIS A 9 2.85 -11.04 -8.04
N GLU A 10 3.56 -11.71 -7.13
CA GLU A 10 2.98 -12.08 -5.84
C GLU A 10 2.67 -10.87 -4.99
N ALA A 11 3.54 -9.84 -4.99
CA ALA A 11 3.27 -8.59 -4.28
C ALA A 11 1.95 -7.98 -4.75
N ALA A 12 1.74 -7.92 -6.07
CA ALA A 12 0.48 -7.42 -6.63
C ALA A 12 -0.71 -8.28 -6.17
N THR A 13 -0.55 -9.61 -6.14
CA THR A 13 -1.61 -10.51 -5.68
C THR A 13 -1.98 -10.24 -4.22
N PHE A 14 -0.99 -10.01 -3.35
CA PHE A 14 -1.26 -9.64 -1.96
C PHE A 14 -2.04 -8.33 -1.88
N ILE A 15 -1.70 -7.35 -2.71
CA ILE A 15 -2.42 -6.07 -2.73
C ILE A 15 -3.88 -6.30 -3.17
N PHE A 16 -4.10 -7.04 -4.25
CA PHE A 16 -5.44 -7.34 -4.73
C PHE A 16 -6.27 -8.15 -3.72
N ALA A 17 -5.59 -8.99 -2.93
CA ALA A 17 -6.22 -9.74 -1.85
C ALA A 17 -6.50 -8.87 -0.62
N GLY A 18 -5.95 -7.67 -0.56
CA GLY A 18 -6.07 -6.80 0.60
C GLY A 18 -5.39 -7.36 1.83
N GLN A 19 -4.20 -7.95 1.67
CA GLN A 19 -3.47 -8.60 2.76
C GLN A 19 -2.10 -7.99 2.96
N GLU A 20 -1.63 -8.04 4.19
CA GLU A 20 -0.27 -7.59 4.54
C GLU A 20 0.77 -8.52 3.93
N PHE A 21 1.91 -7.94 3.54
CA PHE A 21 3.01 -8.71 2.97
C PHE A 21 4.34 -7.99 3.15
N ARG A 22 5.42 -8.71 2.84
CA ARG A 22 6.75 -8.15 2.65
C ARG A 22 7.47 -8.99 1.60
N ASN A 23 8.43 -8.41 0.89
CA ASN A 23 9.31 -9.20 0.03
C ASN A 23 10.48 -9.76 0.86
N PRO A 24 11.26 -10.72 0.33
CA PRO A 24 12.32 -11.36 1.13
C PRO A 24 13.35 -10.40 1.71
N GLY A 25 13.72 -9.35 0.97
CA GLY A 25 14.69 -8.36 1.44
C GLY A 25 14.10 -7.27 2.32
N GLY A 26 12.77 -7.22 2.45
CA GLY A 26 12.11 -6.18 3.24
C GLY A 26 12.06 -4.82 2.56
N SER A 27 12.45 -4.72 1.29
CA SER A 27 12.44 -3.44 0.57
C SER A 27 11.04 -3.01 0.15
N MET A 28 10.11 -3.95 0.03
CA MET A 28 8.69 -3.66 -0.22
C MET A 28 7.84 -4.32 0.84
N SER A 29 6.84 -3.60 1.33
CA SER A 29 5.89 -4.16 2.30
C SER A 29 4.54 -3.49 2.21
N GLY A 30 3.51 -4.18 2.69
CA GLY A 30 2.18 -3.63 2.84
C GLY A 30 1.68 -3.88 4.25
N GLU A 31 1.15 -2.85 4.89
CA GLU A 31 0.62 -2.92 6.25
C GLU A 31 -0.78 -2.34 6.30
N ILE A 32 -1.66 -3.00 7.03
CA ILE A 32 -3.06 -2.59 7.17
C ILE A 32 -3.23 -1.85 8.49
N CYS A 33 -3.90 -0.70 8.43
CA CYS A 33 -4.30 0.02 9.63
C CYS A 33 -5.65 0.71 9.41
N PRO A 34 -6.38 0.98 10.49
CA PRO A 34 -7.56 1.83 10.39
C PRO A 34 -7.15 3.23 9.90
N ALA A 35 -8.01 3.88 9.12
CA ALA A 35 -7.70 5.19 8.56
C ALA A 35 -7.32 6.22 9.63
N TRP A 36 -7.93 6.15 10.83
CA TRP A 36 -7.66 7.09 11.91
C TRP A 36 -6.23 6.95 12.48
N GLN A 37 -5.54 5.83 12.22
CA GLN A 37 -4.17 5.63 12.69
C GLN A 37 -3.12 6.13 11.70
N LEU A 38 -3.50 6.58 10.51
CA LEU A 38 -2.55 7.07 9.51
C LEU A 38 -1.61 8.16 10.04
N PRO A 39 -2.07 9.12 10.90
CA PRO A 39 -1.16 10.13 11.43
C PRO A 39 -0.03 9.58 12.30
N THR A 40 -0.16 8.37 12.84
CA THR A 40 0.84 7.76 13.72
C THR A 40 1.68 6.72 13.00
N MET A 41 1.48 6.49 11.71
CA MET A 41 2.26 5.51 10.96
C MET A 41 3.67 6.01 10.70
N ARG A 42 4.60 5.05 10.53
CA ARG A 42 5.97 5.38 10.14
C ARG A 42 5.96 6.09 8.79
N ARG A 43 6.81 7.08 8.65
CA ARG A 43 6.81 7.95 7.47
C ARG A 43 8.12 7.93 6.67
N GLY A 44 9.19 7.37 7.24
CA GLY A 44 10.50 7.35 6.57
C GLY A 44 10.91 8.74 6.08
N TRP A 45 11.19 8.85 4.77
CA TRP A 45 11.59 10.10 4.12
C TRP A 45 10.42 10.88 3.53
N MET A 46 9.19 10.52 3.88
CA MET A 46 7.99 11.16 3.33
C MET A 46 7.92 12.64 3.76
N PRO A 47 7.79 13.57 2.81
CA PRO A 47 7.59 14.99 3.14
C PRO A 47 6.27 15.23 3.87
N ASP A 48 6.21 16.31 4.65
CA ASP A 48 5.01 16.65 5.43
C ASP A 48 3.78 16.89 4.56
N ASP A 49 3.95 17.51 3.40
CA ASP A 49 2.83 17.77 2.49
C ASP A 49 2.28 16.49 1.88
N GLU A 50 3.14 15.52 1.59
CA GLU A 50 2.73 14.20 1.11
C GLU A 50 1.97 13.44 2.18
N ARG A 51 2.45 13.50 3.42
CA ARG A 51 1.78 12.88 4.55
C ARG A 51 0.40 13.47 4.76
N ALA A 52 0.30 14.79 4.71
CA ALA A 52 -0.97 15.49 4.85
C ALA A 52 -1.95 15.09 3.75
N ALA A 53 -1.46 14.96 2.51
CA ALA A 53 -2.30 14.55 1.37
C ALA A 53 -2.83 13.12 1.54
N MET A 54 -1.97 12.20 2.02
CA MET A 54 -2.39 10.82 2.30
C MET A 54 -3.46 10.78 3.38
N ILE A 55 -3.24 11.49 4.49
CA ILE A 55 -4.19 11.54 5.61
C ILE A 55 -5.52 12.12 5.14
N GLU A 56 -5.48 13.22 4.36
CA GLU A 56 -6.69 13.86 3.89
C GLU A 56 -7.50 12.95 2.95
N LYS A 57 -6.81 12.18 2.10
CA LYS A 57 -7.46 11.27 1.16
C LYS A 57 -8.40 10.29 1.87
N PHE A 58 -8.02 9.85 3.07
CA PHE A 58 -8.78 8.86 3.84
C PHE A 58 -9.49 9.47 5.05
N SER A 59 -9.52 10.80 5.14
CA SER A 59 -10.14 11.53 6.24
C SER A 59 -11.64 11.21 6.31
N GLY A 60 -12.14 10.99 7.53
CA GLY A 60 -13.54 10.66 7.75
C GLY A 60 -13.89 9.20 7.51
N SER A 61 -12.96 8.40 7.04
CA SER A 61 -13.17 6.98 6.82
C SER A 61 -13.06 6.19 8.12
N VAL A 62 -13.86 5.12 8.23
CA VAL A 62 -13.78 4.17 9.34
C VAL A 62 -13.21 2.83 8.89
N GLU A 63 -12.94 2.69 7.60
CA GLU A 63 -12.43 1.45 7.02
C GLU A 63 -10.92 1.30 7.21
N ASN A 64 -10.43 0.09 6.93
CA ASN A 64 -9.00 -0.20 6.93
C ASN A 64 -8.35 0.25 5.63
N VAL A 65 -7.10 0.71 5.75
CA VAL A 65 -6.28 1.16 4.63
C VAL A 65 -5.05 0.26 4.56
N LEU A 66 -4.73 -0.22 3.36
CA LEU A 66 -3.48 -0.93 3.09
C LEU A 66 -2.47 0.11 2.62
N VAL A 67 -1.41 0.32 3.41
CA VAL A 67 -0.34 1.27 3.09
C VAL A 67 0.85 0.49 2.56
N LEU A 68 1.40 0.94 1.43
CA LEU A 68 2.46 0.26 0.71
C LEU A 68 3.75 1.05 0.83
N TYR A 69 4.78 0.38 1.31
CA TYR A 69 6.07 0.98 1.66
C TYR A 69 7.18 0.54 0.73
N SER A 70 8.04 1.49 0.34
CA SER A 70 9.37 1.21 -0.16
C SER A 70 10.32 1.49 0.98
N TYR A 71 10.97 0.45 1.50
CA TYR A 71 11.70 0.52 2.78
C TYR A 71 10.76 1.05 3.87
N ASP A 72 11.02 2.22 4.45
CA ASP A 72 10.19 2.79 5.51
C ASP A 72 9.28 3.93 5.03
N THR A 73 9.26 4.20 3.72
CA THR A 73 8.56 5.37 3.19
C THR A 73 7.31 4.96 2.44
N PRO A 74 6.12 5.45 2.84
CA PRO A 74 4.88 5.17 2.12
C PRO A 74 4.94 5.66 0.68
N GLN A 75 4.50 4.84 -0.26
CA GLN A 75 4.47 5.17 -1.68
C GLN A 75 3.05 5.18 -2.24
N ALA A 76 2.16 4.40 -1.65
CA ALA A 76 0.78 4.32 -2.09
C ALA A 76 -0.07 3.76 -0.94
N ALA A 77 -1.38 3.96 -1.04
CA ALA A 77 -2.33 3.40 -0.08
C ALA A 77 -3.68 3.20 -0.75
N VAL A 78 -4.43 2.23 -0.27
CA VAL A 78 -5.76 1.95 -0.81
C VAL A 78 -6.72 1.60 0.32
N SER A 79 -7.92 2.17 0.28
CA SER A 79 -9.00 1.77 1.18
C SER A 79 -9.52 0.40 0.75
N LEU A 80 -9.49 -0.56 1.66
CA LEU A 80 -9.88 -1.94 1.34
C LEU A 80 -11.38 -2.06 1.08
N ALA A 81 -12.18 -1.20 1.69
CA ALA A 81 -13.64 -1.24 1.53
C ALA A 81 -14.12 -0.53 0.27
N THR A 82 -13.47 0.57 -0.12
CA THR A 82 -13.96 1.42 -1.20
C THR A 82 -13.10 1.40 -2.47
N GLY A 83 -11.83 0.99 -2.35
CA GLY A 83 -10.89 1.06 -3.45
C GLY A 83 -10.29 2.45 -3.68
N LYS A 84 -10.65 3.44 -2.85
CA LYS A 84 -10.06 4.77 -2.95
C LYS A 84 -8.56 4.67 -2.74
N ALA A 85 -7.78 5.30 -3.61
CA ALA A 85 -6.32 5.15 -3.62
C ALA A 85 -5.60 6.49 -3.53
N TRP A 86 -4.44 6.46 -2.89
CA TRP A 86 -3.47 7.55 -2.87
C TRP A 86 -2.14 7.02 -3.39
N VAL A 87 -1.45 7.82 -4.20
CA VAL A 87 -0.10 7.50 -4.70
C VAL A 87 0.76 8.73 -4.52
N THR A 88 1.99 8.53 -4.02
CA THR A 88 2.92 9.63 -3.81
C THR A 88 3.27 10.34 -5.11
N GLU A 89 3.41 11.67 -5.05
CA GLU A 89 3.96 12.48 -6.14
C GLU A 89 5.45 12.77 -5.92
N ALA A 90 5.96 12.44 -4.75
CA ALA A 90 7.37 12.68 -4.42
C ALA A 90 8.27 11.73 -5.21
N ARG A 91 9.48 12.22 -5.54
CA ARG A 91 10.50 11.44 -6.22
C ARG A 91 11.60 11.12 -5.22
N TYR A 92 11.97 9.85 -5.16
CA TYR A 92 13.00 9.35 -4.25
C TYR A 92 14.16 8.75 -5.08
N SER A 93 14.54 7.52 -4.79
CA SER A 93 15.57 6.82 -5.57
C SER A 93 14.95 6.09 -6.76
N GLN A 94 15.80 5.63 -7.69
CA GLN A 94 15.36 4.83 -8.82
C GLN A 94 14.69 3.53 -8.37
N THR A 95 15.24 2.87 -7.35
CA THR A 95 14.66 1.64 -6.79
C THR A 95 13.27 1.92 -6.20
N THR A 96 13.12 2.98 -5.43
CA THR A 96 11.83 3.38 -4.87
C THR A 96 10.85 3.75 -5.99
N GLY A 97 11.33 4.36 -7.08
CA GLY A 97 10.50 4.65 -8.25
C GLY A 97 9.93 3.40 -8.90
N ARG A 98 10.69 2.31 -8.96
CA ARG A 98 10.20 1.03 -9.46
C ARG A 98 9.13 0.44 -8.54
N HIS A 99 9.37 0.48 -7.22
CA HIS A 99 8.38 0.04 -6.23
C HIS A 99 7.10 0.86 -6.37
N ARG A 100 7.22 2.18 -6.48
CA ARG A 100 6.08 3.07 -6.65
C ARG A 100 5.25 2.69 -7.87
N SER A 101 5.90 2.37 -9.01
CA SER A 101 5.20 1.99 -10.23
C SER A 101 4.38 0.71 -10.06
N ILE A 102 4.96 -0.28 -9.36
CA ILE A 102 4.27 -1.53 -9.05
C ILE A 102 3.06 -1.25 -8.16
N PHE A 103 3.25 -0.47 -7.11
CA PHE A 103 2.19 -0.13 -6.16
C PHE A 103 1.09 0.71 -6.82
N GLU A 104 1.47 1.70 -7.63
CA GLU A 104 0.50 2.54 -8.34
C GLU A 104 -0.41 1.70 -9.23
N SER A 105 0.18 0.83 -10.04
CA SER A 105 -0.59 -0.06 -10.90
C SER A 105 -1.56 -0.93 -10.09
N ALA A 106 -1.08 -1.50 -8.99
CA ALA A 106 -1.89 -2.39 -8.17
C ALA A 106 -3.05 -1.66 -7.47
N VAL A 107 -2.79 -0.49 -6.85
CA VAL A 107 -3.86 0.21 -6.13
C VAL A 107 -4.91 0.79 -7.08
N ARG A 108 -4.51 1.17 -8.31
CA ARG A 108 -5.47 1.68 -9.29
C ARG A 108 -6.34 0.58 -9.88
N ASN A 109 -5.89 -0.67 -9.82
CA ASN A 109 -6.63 -1.83 -10.32
C ASN A 109 -7.26 -2.66 -9.19
N TYR A 110 -7.07 -2.26 -7.95
CA TYR A 110 -7.66 -2.93 -6.81
C TYR A 110 -9.19 -2.82 -6.84
N SER A 111 -9.89 -3.94 -6.57
CA SER A 111 -11.33 -3.97 -6.45
C SER A 111 -11.74 -4.72 -5.18
N PRO A 112 -12.52 -4.09 -4.29
CA PRO A 112 -12.98 -4.77 -3.08
C PRO A 112 -13.72 -6.08 -3.35
N SER A 113 -14.47 -6.16 -4.44
CA SER A 113 -15.25 -7.35 -4.79
C SER A 113 -14.39 -8.55 -5.20
N GLN A 114 -13.11 -8.32 -5.55
CA GLN A 114 -12.22 -9.37 -6.01
C GLN A 114 -11.22 -9.84 -4.95
N ARG A 115 -11.30 -9.30 -3.74
CA ARG A 115 -10.37 -9.67 -2.67
C ARG A 115 -10.35 -11.17 -2.41
N GLY A 116 -11.52 -11.79 -2.32
CA GLY A 116 -11.63 -13.23 -2.07
C GLY A 116 -11.01 -14.07 -3.16
N TYR A 117 -11.19 -13.68 -4.41
CA TYR A 117 -10.59 -14.36 -5.55
C TYR A 117 -9.05 -14.40 -5.45
N TYR A 118 -8.44 -13.24 -5.16
CA TYR A 118 -6.98 -13.16 -5.06
C TYR A 118 -6.47 -13.80 -3.76
N ALA A 119 -7.21 -13.68 -2.66
CA ALA A 119 -6.83 -14.34 -1.40
C ALA A 119 -6.74 -15.85 -1.56
N ALA A 120 -7.61 -16.45 -2.36
CA ALA A 120 -7.60 -17.89 -2.61
C ALA A 120 -6.36 -18.35 -3.38
N GLN A 121 -5.63 -17.44 -4.02
CA GLN A 121 -4.39 -17.76 -4.75
C GLN A 121 -3.17 -17.73 -3.85
N LEU A 122 -3.28 -17.26 -2.64
CA LEU A 122 -2.19 -17.20 -1.67
C LEU A 122 -2.25 -18.44 -0.76
#